data_2debacc836cb9924fc658921c270bb11
#
_entry.id   2debacc836cb9924fc658921c270bb11
#
_cell.length_a   1.000
_cell.length_b   1.000
_cell.length_c   1.000
_cell.angle_alpha   90.00
_cell.angle_beta   90.00
_cell.angle_gamma   90.00
#
_symmetry.space_group_name_H-M   'P 1'
#
loop_
_entity.id
_entity.type
_entity.pdbx_description
1 polymer ?
#
loop_
_entity_poly.entity_id
_entity_poly.type
_entity_poly.pdbx_seq_one_letter_code
_entity_poly.pdbx_strand_id
1 'polypeptide(L)'
;MRRGIWALVVLLFLVLLSGCQEKVTPEERLAEYVKHWNKAEFAEMYSNYLNKETKNTFKTEDFVERQEKLYGDLGIKDVKVSYKKASKDKEWDVEKPATFPIQVKMETIAGPVEFDHKITLVHETREDSENWYVKWNPSFIFPELAKGDAIRIQTSKSLRGEILDRNGLPIAVNGTGYEIGIVPEKLTDENNKVKLADLLGISTETIDKQLNQGWVKPNLFVPVGYVAKSNTELLDQISQLAGVTRMDTAMREYPYGEALSHLSGYIGDITGEQLEKWAKEGYTESDIVGRQGLELLLEKRLRGTDGTRIYIDKAVDGI
;
A
#
# COMPACT_ATOMS: atom_id res chain seq x y z
N MET A 1 46.99 -7.64 66.54
CA MET A 1 46.18 -8.71 65.96
C MET A 1 44.75 -8.30 65.47
N ARG A 2 44.07 -7.35 66.05
CA ARG A 2 42.71 -6.95 65.60
C ARG A 2 42.65 -6.21 64.27
N ARG A 3 43.70 -5.50 63.85
CA ARG A 3 43.74 -4.74 62.54
C ARG A 3 43.96 -5.66 61.33
N GLY A 4 44.61 -6.77 61.48
CA GLY A 4 44.82 -7.75 60.36
C GLY A 4 43.58 -8.55 60.01
N ILE A 5 42.70 -8.82 60.99
CA ILE A 5 41.46 -9.58 60.79
C ILE A 5 40.45 -8.74 60.00
N TRP A 6 40.38 -7.41 60.25
CA TRP A 6 39.50 -6.50 59.50
C TRP A 6 39.94 -6.37 58.03
N ALA A 7 41.25 -6.34 57.74
CA ALA A 7 41.73 -6.29 56.38
C ALA A 7 41.45 -7.60 55.62
N LEU A 8 41.50 -8.74 56.27
CA LEU A 8 41.22 -10.04 55.69
C LEU A 8 39.70 -10.23 55.41
N VAL A 9 38.84 -9.71 56.31
CA VAL A 9 37.36 -9.70 56.15
C VAL A 9 36.94 -8.79 55.03
N VAL A 10 37.54 -7.61 54.86
CA VAL A 10 37.28 -6.69 53.74
C VAL A 10 37.76 -7.27 52.40
N LEU A 11 38.90 -7.95 52.39
CA LEU A 11 39.41 -8.61 51.21
C LEU A 11 38.52 -9.81 50.81
N LEU A 12 38.02 -10.58 51.79
CA LEU A 12 37.09 -11.69 51.58
C LEU A 12 35.72 -11.18 51.07
N PHE A 13 35.25 -10.01 51.53
CA PHE A 13 34.01 -9.41 51.05
C PHE A 13 34.13 -8.83 49.62
N LEU A 14 35.31 -8.34 49.22
CA LEU A 14 35.60 -7.91 47.84
C LEU A 14 35.64 -9.06 46.84
N VAL A 15 36.05 -10.27 47.27
CA VAL A 15 36.06 -11.46 46.42
C VAL A 15 34.64 -12.05 46.23
N LEU A 16 33.72 -11.79 47.16
CA LEU A 16 32.31 -12.24 47.05
C LEU A 16 31.46 -11.33 46.16
N LEU A 17 31.98 -10.15 45.74
CA LEU A 17 31.33 -9.26 44.79
C LEU A 17 31.67 -9.53 43.35
N SER A 18 32.56 -10.48 43.04
CA SER A 18 32.68 -11.09 41.72
C SER A 18 31.54 -12.11 41.51
N GLY A 19 30.30 -11.58 41.59
CA GLY A 19 29.10 -12.32 41.23
C GLY A 19 29.24 -12.83 39.80
N CYS A 20 29.06 -14.14 39.60
CA CYS A 20 28.87 -14.70 38.28
C CYS A 20 27.81 -13.84 37.56
N GLN A 21 28.26 -13.01 36.65
CA GLN A 21 27.36 -12.35 35.73
C GLN A 21 26.74 -13.49 34.93
N GLU A 22 25.50 -13.80 35.20
CA GLU A 22 24.77 -14.86 34.52
C GLU A 22 24.86 -14.55 33.03
N LYS A 23 25.50 -15.44 32.26
CA LYS A 23 25.74 -15.19 30.83
C LYS A 23 24.40 -15.16 30.13
N VAL A 24 24.01 -14.04 29.58
CA VAL A 24 22.78 -13.86 28.82
C VAL A 24 22.75 -14.88 27.68
N THR A 25 21.72 -15.69 27.63
CA THR A 25 21.53 -16.69 26.58
C THR A 25 21.03 -16.05 25.27
N PRO A 26 21.28 -16.68 24.11
CA PRO A 26 20.75 -16.17 22.83
C PRO A 26 19.21 -16.17 22.81
N GLU A 27 18.55 -17.05 23.58
CA GLU A 27 17.09 -17.08 23.69
C GLU A 27 16.54 -15.88 24.49
N GLU A 28 17.17 -15.52 25.61
CA GLU A 28 16.81 -14.32 26.37
C GLU A 28 16.99 -13.07 25.52
N ARG A 29 18.09 -13.00 24.78
CA ARG A 29 18.36 -11.86 23.89
C ARG A 29 17.34 -11.77 22.74
N LEU A 30 16.95 -12.93 22.18
CA LEU A 30 15.89 -13.01 21.19
C LEU A 30 14.55 -12.55 21.77
N ALA A 31 14.21 -12.94 23.00
CA ALA A 31 12.96 -12.54 23.64
C ALA A 31 12.82 -11.03 23.73
N GLU A 32 13.88 -10.34 24.12
CA GLU A 32 13.90 -8.88 24.18
C GLU A 32 13.82 -8.24 22.78
N TYR A 33 14.58 -8.74 21.82
CA TYR A 33 14.49 -8.27 20.43
C TYR A 33 13.07 -8.41 19.87
N VAL A 34 12.42 -9.55 20.05
CA VAL A 34 11.04 -9.80 19.64
C VAL A 34 10.05 -8.87 20.36
N LYS A 35 10.28 -8.56 21.64
CA LYS A 35 9.47 -7.61 22.40
C LYS A 35 9.52 -6.20 21.78
N HIS A 36 10.71 -5.73 21.39
CA HIS A 36 10.87 -4.44 20.70
C HIS A 36 10.26 -4.47 19.30
N TRP A 37 10.42 -5.57 18.55
CA TRP A 37 9.82 -5.72 17.23
C TRP A 37 8.28 -5.64 17.28
N ASN A 38 7.66 -6.36 18.23
CA ASN A 38 6.21 -6.32 18.43
C ASN A 38 5.67 -4.92 18.79
N LYS A 39 6.54 -4.01 19.22
CA LYS A 39 6.20 -2.61 19.52
C LYS A 39 6.66 -1.62 18.46
N ALA A 40 7.27 -2.10 17.36
CA ALA A 40 7.89 -1.29 16.33
C ALA A 40 8.95 -0.30 16.87
N GLU A 41 9.69 -0.68 17.92
CA GLU A 41 10.75 0.12 18.52
C GLU A 41 12.08 -0.08 17.75
N PHE A 42 12.10 0.35 16.46
CA PHE A 42 13.18 0.05 15.51
C PHE A 42 14.52 0.67 15.90
N ALA A 43 14.52 1.86 16.49
CA ALA A 43 15.74 2.51 16.98
C ALA A 43 16.43 1.67 18.08
N GLU A 44 15.64 1.13 19.03
CA GLU A 44 16.14 0.22 20.05
C GLU A 44 16.66 -1.08 19.46
N MET A 45 15.92 -1.66 18.50
CA MET A 45 16.36 -2.88 17.80
C MET A 45 17.69 -2.65 17.10
N TYR A 46 17.86 -1.54 16.37
CA TYR A 46 19.10 -1.19 15.69
C TYR A 46 20.26 -0.98 16.67
N SER A 47 20.05 -0.14 17.66
CA SER A 47 21.13 0.30 18.57
C SER A 47 21.65 -0.84 19.42
N ASN A 48 20.76 -1.66 19.98
CA ASN A 48 21.10 -2.58 21.06
C ASN A 48 21.17 -4.05 20.63
N TYR A 49 20.54 -4.43 19.50
CA TYR A 49 20.38 -5.84 19.17
C TYR A 49 21.02 -6.30 17.87
N LEU A 50 21.33 -5.41 16.91
CA LEU A 50 21.92 -5.82 15.64
C LEU A 50 23.42 -6.06 15.74
N ASN A 51 23.93 -7.07 15.02
CA ASN A 51 25.34 -7.37 14.97
C ASN A 51 26.15 -6.35 14.15
N LYS A 52 27.48 -6.34 14.31
CA LYS A 52 28.38 -5.39 13.64
C LYS A 52 28.29 -5.50 12.11
N GLU A 53 28.24 -6.72 11.56
CA GLU A 53 28.13 -6.97 10.11
C GLU A 53 26.87 -6.33 9.54
N THR A 54 25.72 -6.52 10.20
CA THR A 54 24.45 -5.88 9.81
C THR A 54 24.54 -4.36 9.83
N LYS A 55 25.09 -3.77 10.91
CA LYS A 55 25.25 -2.31 11.02
C LYS A 55 26.22 -1.70 10.01
N ASN A 56 27.21 -2.49 9.55
CA ASN A 56 28.11 -2.06 8.47
C ASN A 56 27.42 -2.05 7.12
N THR A 57 26.50 -2.99 6.89
CA THR A 57 25.77 -3.17 5.61
C THR A 57 24.54 -2.27 5.51
N PHE A 58 23.86 -2.04 6.63
CA PHE A 58 22.62 -1.26 6.74
C PHE A 58 22.83 -0.18 7.79
N LYS A 59 22.81 1.07 7.38
CA LYS A 59 22.91 2.21 8.30
C LYS A 59 21.57 2.47 8.98
N THR A 60 21.54 3.44 9.89
CA THR A 60 20.32 3.80 10.64
C THR A 60 19.18 4.13 9.69
N GLU A 61 19.46 4.88 8.61
CA GLU A 61 18.49 5.27 7.59
C GLU A 61 17.93 4.04 6.86
N ASP A 62 18.81 3.07 6.52
CA ASP A 62 18.42 1.83 5.82
C ASP A 62 17.59 0.88 6.69
N PHE A 63 17.69 0.98 8.00
CA PHE A 63 16.98 0.11 8.93
C PHE A 63 15.82 0.84 9.62
N VAL A 64 16.09 1.90 10.38
CA VAL A 64 15.08 2.57 11.21
C VAL A 64 14.09 3.33 10.32
N GLU A 65 14.58 4.32 9.56
CA GLU A 65 13.71 5.19 8.76
C GLU A 65 12.95 4.40 7.70
N ARG A 66 13.62 3.42 7.06
CA ARG A 66 12.97 2.55 6.08
C ARG A 66 11.85 1.71 6.70
N GLN A 67 12.06 1.12 7.89
CA GLN A 67 11.01 0.35 8.55
C GLN A 67 9.86 1.23 9.02
N GLU A 68 10.13 2.38 9.63
CA GLU A 68 9.11 3.34 10.03
C GLU A 68 8.26 3.76 8.83
N LYS A 69 8.92 4.10 7.71
CA LYS A 69 8.23 4.44 6.47
C LYS A 69 7.38 3.29 5.93
N LEU A 70 7.93 2.07 5.86
CA LEU A 70 7.20 0.90 5.38
C LEU A 70 5.99 0.56 6.26
N TYR A 71 6.14 0.64 7.58
CA TYR A 71 5.04 0.42 8.51
C TYR A 71 3.93 1.46 8.31
N GLY A 72 4.29 2.73 8.09
CA GLY A 72 3.35 3.79 7.75
C GLY A 72 2.67 3.58 6.40
N ASP A 73 3.44 3.43 5.33
CA ASP A 73 2.94 3.30 3.94
C ASP A 73 2.05 2.06 3.76
N LEU A 74 2.41 0.93 4.39
CA LEU A 74 1.67 -0.32 4.31
C LEU A 74 0.58 -0.46 5.38
N GLY A 75 0.43 0.52 6.28
CA GLY A 75 -0.52 0.46 7.38
C GLY A 75 -0.29 -0.74 8.31
N ILE A 76 0.98 -1.15 8.50
CA ILE A 76 1.32 -2.33 9.31
C ILE A 76 0.96 -2.07 10.77
N LYS A 77 0.18 -2.98 11.34
CA LYS A 77 -0.25 -2.95 12.73
C LYS A 77 -0.43 -4.37 13.27
N ASP A 78 -0.67 -4.47 14.58
CA ASP A 78 -0.92 -5.75 15.27
C ASP A 78 0.19 -6.78 15.03
N VAL A 79 1.44 -6.32 14.95
CA VAL A 79 2.60 -7.18 14.71
C VAL A 79 2.79 -8.13 15.87
N LYS A 80 2.83 -9.40 15.56
CA LYS A 80 3.06 -10.47 16.51
C LYS A 80 4.11 -11.44 15.99
N VAL A 81 5.31 -11.32 16.52
CA VAL A 81 6.40 -12.25 16.29
C VAL A 81 6.41 -13.26 17.44
N SER A 82 6.42 -14.53 17.11
CA SER A 82 6.51 -15.64 18.08
C SER A 82 7.61 -16.61 17.66
N TYR A 83 8.18 -17.31 18.64
CA TYR A 83 9.21 -18.31 18.41
C TYR A 83 9.02 -19.52 19.35
N LYS A 84 9.57 -20.65 18.95
CA LYS A 84 9.57 -21.85 19.79
C LYS A 84 10.77 -21.80 20.76
N LYS A 85 10.50 -21.85 22.05
CA LYS A 85 11.53 -21.89 23.10
C LYS A 85 12.41 -23.12 22.93
N ALA A 86 13.71 -22.96 23.20
CA ALA A 86 14.64 -24.07 23.30
C ALA A 86 14.34 -24.92 24.54
N SER A 87 14.91 -26.13 24.60
CA SER A 87 14.86 -26.93 25.83
C SER A 87 15.66 -26.23 26.95
N LYS A 88 15.19 -26.34 28.18
CA LYS A 88 15.82 -25.67 29.34
C LYS A 88 17.29 -26.07 29.54
N ASP A 89 17.66 -27.30 29.11
CA ASP A 89 19.01 -27.85 29.28
C ASP A 89 19.89 -27.63 28.03
N LYS A 90 19.49 -26.74 27.13
CA LYS A 90 20.27 -26.49 25.93
C LYS A 90 21.49 -25.60 26.25
N GLU A 91 22.68 -26.19 26.10
CA GLU A 91 23.94 -25.45 26.13
C GLU A 91 24.16 -24.71 24.80
N TRP A 92 24.66 -23.49 24.90
CA TRP A 92 24.92 -22.62 23.76
C TRP A 92 26.42 -22.45 23.56
N ASP A 93 26.89 -22.81 22.38
CA ASP A 93 28.27 -22.62 21.96
C ASP A 93 28.44 -21.20 21.41
N VAL A 94 29.24 -20.38 22.08
CA VAL A 94 29.47 -18.98 21.72
C VAL A 94 30.20 -18.81 20.37
N GLU A 95 30.89 -19.86 19.89
CA GLU A 95 31.57 -19.85 18.60
C GLU A 95 30.62 -20.15 17.44
N LYS A 96 29.40 -20.63 17.73
CA LYS A 96 28.41 -20.99 16.71
C LYS A 96 27.20 -20.08 16.74
N PRO A 97 26.68 -19.72 15.55
CA PRO A 97 25.41 -18.98 15.49
C PRO A 97 24.24 -19.77 16.11
N ALA A 98 23.40 -19.06 16.86
CA ALA A 98 22.14 -19.58 17.39
C ALA A 98 21.00 -19.19 16.47
N THR A 99 20.29 -20.19 15.92
CA THR A 99 19.17 -19.95 14.99
C THR A 99 17.86 -20.43 15.58
N PHE A 100 16.83 -19.59 15.46
CA PHE A 100 15.49 -19.83 15.97
C PHE A 100 14.46 -19.70 14.85
N PRO A 101 13.57 -20.67 14.67
CA PRO A 101 12.41 -20.50 13.82
C PRO A 101 11.43 -19.55 14.50
N ILE A 102 10.90 -18.62 13.71
CA ILE A 102 9.89 -17.65 14.13
C ILE A 102 8.70 -17.68 13.22
N GLN A 103 7.56 -17.21 13.71
CA GLN A 103 6.37 -16.90 12.93
C GLN A 103 6.05 -15.42 13.12
N VAL A 104 5.83 -14.73 12.02
CA VAL A 104 5.46 -13.31 11.98
C VAL A 104 4.03 -13.21 11.48
N LYS A 105 3.20 -12.45 12.19
CA LYS A 105 1.83 -12.09 11.80
C LYS A 105 1.67 -10.59 11.91
N MET A 106 0.97 -9.99 10.97
CA MET A 106 0.67 -8.56 10.97
C MET A 106 -0.55 -8.25 10.12
N GLU A 107 -1.24 -7.16 10.41
CA GLU A 107 -2.26 -6.58 9.55
C GLU A 107 -1.63 -5.55 8.63
N THR A 108 -2.10 -5.50 7.39
CA THR A 108 -1.65 -4.51 6.38
C THR A 108 -2.85 -3.93 5.64
N ILE A 109 -2.63 -2.87 4.85
CA ILE A 109 -3.66 -2.32 3.95
C ILE A 109 -4.16 -3.32 2.90
N ALA A 110 -3.39 -4.38 2.62
CA ALA A 110 -3.78 -5.47 1.71
C ALA A 110 -4.38 -6.69 2.46
N GLY A 111 -4.62 -6.57 3.77
CA GLY A 111 -5.12 -7.63 4.63
C GLY A 111 -4.03 -8.28 5.49
N PRO A 112 -4.37 -9.39 6.17
CA PRO A 112 -3.44 -10.07 7.06
C PRO A 112 -2.30 -10.72 6.29
N VAL A 113 -1.10 -10.64 6.87
CA VAL A 113 0.11 -11.30 6.38
C VAL A 113 0.67 -12.20 7.46
N GLU A 114 0.99 -13.43 7.09
CA GLU A 114 1.60 -14.41 7.98
C GLU A 114 2.69 -15.17 7.24
N PHE A 115 3.86 -15.33 7.87
CA PHE A 115 4.96 -16.13 7.32
C PHE A 115 5.87 -16.69 8.41
N ASP A 116 6.53 -17.78 8.06
CA ASP A 116 7.60 -18.37 8.85
C ASP A 116 8.95 -17.84 8.39
N HIS A 117 9.84 -17.59 9.33
CA HIS A 117 11.20 -17.14 9.06
C HIS A 117 12.18 -17.71 10.09
N LYS A 118 13.47 -17.37 9.96
CA LYS A 118 14.51 -17.77 10.92
C LYS A 118 15.30 -16.55 11.36
N ILE A 119 15.45 -16.39 12.67
CA ILE A 119 16.37 -15.39 13.24
C ILE A 119 17.66 -16.10 13.66
N THR A 120 18.77 -15.55 13.22
CA THR A 120 20.11 -15.99 13.60
C THR A 120 20.77 -14.94 14.48
N LEU A 121 21.25 -15.37 15.66
CA LEU A 121 22.07 -14.55 16.55
C LEU A 121 23.50 -15.05 16.51
N VAL A 122 24.43 -14.10 16.55
CA VAL A 122 25.88 -14.35 16.68
C VAL A 122 26.37 -13.74 17.98
N HIS A 123 27.33 -14.41 18.63
CA HIS A 123 27.97 -13.88 19.82
C HIS A 123 29.07 -12.89 19.42
N GLU A 124 29.09 -11.71 20.03
CA GLU A 124 30.11 -10.68 19.78
C GLU A 124 30.62 -10.09 21.10
N THR A 125 31.93 -9.93 21.17
CA THR A 125 32.58 -9.10 22.19
C THR A 125 32.63 -7.66 21.69
N ARG A 126 32.15 -6.73 22.51
CA ARG A 126 32.23 -5.29 22.31
C ARG A 126 32.94 -4.70 23.53
N GLU A 127 33.50 -3.51 23.41
CA GLU A 127 34.45 -2.85 24.34
C GLU A 127 34.33 -3.29 25.82
N ASP A 128 33.12 -3.34 26.37
CA ASP A 128 32.87 -3.68 27.80
C ASP A 128 31.89 -4.85 28.02
N SER A 129 31.44 -5.55 26.95
CA SER A 129 30.43 -6.58 27.09
C SER A 129 30.50 -7.67 26.02
N GLU A 130 30.15 -8.89 26.43
CA GLU A 130 29.90 -10.01 25.54
C GLU A 130 28.41 -10.30 25.49
N ASN A 131 27.85 -10.39 24.28
CA ASN A 131 26.42 -10.66 24.15
C ASN A 131 26.08 -11.28 22.78
N TRP A 132 24.82 -11.70 22.62
CA TRP A 132 24.27 -12.18 21.37
C TRP A 132 23.59 -11.08 20.60
N TYR A 133 23.82 -11.02 19.27
CA TYR A 133 23.31 -9.99 18.39
C TYR A 133 22.67 -10.58 17.14
N VAL A 134 21.56 -10.01 16.72
CA VAL A 134 20.77 -10.45 15.56
C VAL A 134 21.50 -10.12 14.26
N LYS A 135 21.65 -11.14 13.41
CA LYS A 135 22.05 -10.97 12.02
C LYS A 135 20.79 -10.70 11.19
N TRP A 136 20.49 -9.43 10.97
CA TRP A 136 19.30 -8.99 10.28
C TRP A 136 19.56 -8.76 8.79
N ASN A 137 18.51 -8.95 7.98
CA ASN A 137 18.44 -8.55 6.58
C ASN A 137 16.97 -8.23 6.19
N PRO A 138 16.70 -7.65 5.01
CA PRO A 138 15.35 -7.25 4.62
C PRO A 138 14.29 -8.37 4.60
N SER A 139 14.68 -9.64 4.47
CA SER A 139 13.74 -10.77 4.50
C SER A 139 12.99 -10.93 5.84
N PHE A 140 13.40 -10.20 6.88
CA PHE A 140 12.65 -10.10 8.13
C PHE A 140 11.35 -9.29 7.98
N ILE A 141 11.26 -8.41 6.97
CA ILE A 141 10.06 -7.63 6.68
C ILE A 141 9.10 -8.46 5.83
N PHE A 142 9.61 -9.00 4.72
CA PHE A 142 8.95 -9.98 3.87
C PHE A 142 9.98 -11.01 3.38
N PRO A 143 9.68 -12.33 3.38
CA PRO A 143 10.67 -13.37 3.11
C PRO A 143 11.45 -13.23 1.80
N GLU A 144 10.82 -12.66 0.78
CA GLU A 144 11.43 -12.49 -0.55
C GLU A 144 12.13 -11.13 -0.74
N LEU A 145 12.09 -10.25 0.27
CA LEU A 145 12.67 -8.92 0.17
C LEU A 145 14.19 -8.99 0.33
N ALA A 146 14.92 -8.44 -0.64
CA ALA A 146 16.37 -8.32 -0.64
C ALA A 146 16.82 -6.85 -0.53
N LYS A 147 18.13 -6.65 -0.35
CA LYS A 147 18.73 -5.31 -0.37
C LYS A 147 18.58 -4.72 -1.78
N GLY A 148 18.07 -3.50 -1.85
CA GLY A 148 17.83 -2.79 -3.12
C GLY A 148 16.44 -2.97 -3.68
N ASP A 149 15.69 -4.02 -3.28
CA ASP A 149 14.31 -4.19 -3.69
C ASP A 149 13.40 -3.08 -3.16
N ALA A 150 12.36 -2.75 -3.94
CA ALA A 150 11.32 -1.81 -3.54
C ALA A 150 10.01 -2.54 -3.24
N ILE A 151 9.27 -2.06 -2.26
CA ILE A 151 7.89 -2.52 -2.01
C ILE A 151 6.95 -1.54 -2.71
N ARG A 152 5.99 -2.08 -3.45
CA ARG A 152 4.99 -1.34 -4.21
C ARG A 152 3.59 -1.72 -3.76
N ILE A 153 2.70 -0.74 -3.83
CA ILE A 153 1.27 -0.89 -3.59
C ILE A 153 0.56 -0.69 -4.91
N GLN A 154 -0.31 -1.61 -5.26
CA GLN A 154 -1.19 -1.51 -6.41
C GLN A 154 -2.64 -1.58 -5.94
N THR A 155 -3.42 -0.56 -6.26
CA THR A 155 -4.86 -0.55 -6.03
C THR A 155 -5.57 -0.93 -7.32
N SER A 156 -6.52 -1.86 -7.22
CA SER A 156 -7.42 -2.23 -8.31
C SER A 156 -8.81 -1.72 -7.96
N LYS A 157 -9.34 -0.83 -8.79
CA LYS A 157 -10.70 -0.31 -8.60
C LYS A 157 -11.72 -1.43 -8.69
N SER A 158 -12.67 -1.41 -7.77
CA SER A 158 -13.80 -2.33 -7.78
C SER A 158 -14.73 -2.02 -8.95
N LEU A 159 -15.36 -3.04 -9.49
CA LEU A 159 -16.48 -2.84 -10.41
C LEU A 159 -17.71 -2.41 -9.61
N ARG A 160 -18.38 -1.36 -10.09
CA ARG A 160 -19.65 -0.94 -9.49
C ARG A 160 -20.70 -2.02 -9.68
N GLY A 161 -21.47 -2.33 -8.64
CA GLY A 161 -22.58 -3.29 -8.71
C GLY A 161 -23.64 -2.87 -9.74
N GLU A 162 -24.28 -3.82 -10.37
CA GLU A 162 -25.34 -3.58 -11.35
C GLU A 162 -26.71 -3.41 -10.68
N ILE A 163 -27.59 -2.65 -11.33
CA ILE A 163 -28.99 -2.51 -10.93
C ILE A 163 -29.82 -3.24 -11.96
N LEU A 164 -30.50 -4.29 -11.52
CA LEU A 164 -31.33 -5.12 -12.34
C LEU A 164 -32.81 -5.02 -11.84
N ASP A 165 -33.77 -5.29 -12.73
CA ASP A 165 -35.17 -5.46 -12.33
C ASP A 165 -35.39 -6.83 -11.67
N ARG A 166 -36.62 -7.10 -11.25
CA ARG A 166 -37.01 -8.38 -10.63
C ARG A 166 -36.84 -9.61 -11.54
N ASN A 167 -36.76 -9.41 -12.85
CA ASN A 167 -36.61 -10.45 -13.86
C ASN A 167 -35.12 -10.59 -14.31
N GLY A 168 -34.22 -9.81 -13.72
CA GLY A 168 -32.78 -9.77 -14.10
C GLY A 168 -32.50 -8.91 -15.32
N LEU A 169 -33.44 -8.06 -15.77
CA LEU A 169 -33.17 -7.15 -16.88
C LEU A 169 -32.38 -5.92 -16.40
N PRO A 170 -31.43 -5.46 -17.21
CA PRO A 170 -30.49 -4.39 -16.80
C PRO A 170 -31.19 -3.01 -16.75
N ILE A 171 -31.12 -2.33 -15.60
CA ILE A 171 -31.54 -0.93 -15.42
C ILE A 171 -30.33 -0.01 -15.46
N ALA A 172 -29.25 -0.39 -14.78
CA ALA A 172 -27.95 0.27 -14.85
C ALA A 172 -26.84 -0.78 -14.73
N VAL A 173 -26.00 -0.91 -15.74
CA VAL A 173 -24.98 -1.97 -15.85
C VAL A 173 -23.62 -1.41 -16.22
N ASN A 174 -22.58 -2.20 -15.98
CA ASN A 174 -21.25 -1.88 -16.45
C ASN A 174 -21.13 -2.30 -17.92
N GLY A 175 -20.81 -1.35 -18.76
CA GLY A 175 -20.63 -1.55 -20.18
C GLY A 175 -19.27 -1.06 -20.65
N THR A 176 -19.09 -1.04 -21.95
CA THR A 176 -17.90 -0.50 -22.60
C THR A 176 -18.32 0.59 -23.58
N GLY A 177 -17.51 1.63 -23.65
CA GLY A 177 -17.74 2.74 -24.53
C GLY A 177 -16.46 3.32 -25.06
N TYR A 178 -16.61 4.46 -25.64
CA TYR A 178 -15.49 5.30 -26.05
C TYR A 178 -15.54 6.62 -25.31
N GLU A 179 -14.40 6.99 -24.76
CA GLU A 179 -14.13 8.37 -24.40
C GLU A 179 -13.82 9.12 -25.68
N ILE A 180 -14.62 10.13 -25.99
CA ILE A 180 -14.48 10.97 -27.18
C ILE A 180 -13.66 12.19 -26.79
N GLY A 181 -12.66 12.50 -27.59
CA GLY A 181 -11.80 13.62 -27.33
C GLY A 181 -11.26 14.29 -28.59
N ILE A 182 -10.66 15.43 -28.38
CA ILE A 182 -10.05 16.26 -29.42
C ILE A 182 -8.53 16.21 -29.25
N VAL A 183 -7.81 16.12 -30.36
CA VAL A 183 -6.37 16.39 -30.43
C VAL A 183 -6.22 17.78 -31.05
N PRO A 184 -5.84 18.83 -30.27
CA PRO A 184 -5.92 20.23 -30.71
C PRO A 184 -5.21 20.52 -32.03
N GLU A 185 -4.01 19.99 -32.25
CA GLU A 185 -3.25 20.17 -33.50
C GLU A 185 -3.92 19.56 -34.76
N LYS A 186 -4.86 18.63 -34.56
CA LYS A 186 -5.59 17.95 -35.62
C LYS A 186 -6.97 18.54 -35.88
N LEU A 187 -7.43 19.42 -35.00
CA LEU A 187 -8.70 20.15 -35.16
C LEU A 187 -8.49 21.33 -36.09
N THR A 188 -8.54 21.06 -37.39
CA THR A 188 -8.27 22.08 -38.45
C THR A 188 -9.51 22.92 -38.83
N ASP A 189 -10.71 22.48 -38.45
CA ASP A 189 -11.97 23.17 -38.72
C ASP A 189 -12.78 23.33 -37.43
N GLU A 190 -12.94 24.56 -36.96
CA GLU A 190 -13.74 24.91 -35.77
C GLU A 190 -15.21 24.43 -35.86
N ASN A 191 -15.76 24.27 -37.07
CA ASN A 191 -17.10 23.73 -37.25
C ASN A 191 -17.21 22.28 -36.76
N ASN A 192 -16.12 21.53 -36.75
CA ASN A 192 -16.10 20.16 -36.19
C ASN A 192 -16.32 20.18 -34.67
N LYS A 193 -15.83 21.21 -33.98
CA LYS A 193 -16.09 21.39 -32.55
C LYS A 193 -17.57 21.64 -32.27
N VAL A 194 -18.20 22.51 -33.09
CA VAL A 194 -19.65 22.82 -32.99
C VAL A 194 -20.47 21.55 -33.25
N LYS A 195 -20.17 20.81 -34.32
CA LYS A 195 -20.85 19.57 -34.65
C LYS A 195 -20.67 18.52 -33.56
N LEU A 196 -19.46 18.43 -33.00
CA LEU A 196 -19.19 17.50 -31.89
C LEU A 196 -20.02 17.86 -30.65
N ALA A 197 -20.11 19.16 -30.32
CA ALA A 197 -20.93 19.65 -29.21
C ALA A 197 -22.40 19.24 -29.40
N ASP A 198 -22.95 19.48 -30.60
CA ASP A 198 -24.32 19.10 -30.93
C ASP A 198 -24.54 17.58 -30.82
N LEU A 199 -23.64 16.78 -31.37
CA LEU A 199 -23.71 15.31 -31.34
C LEU A 199 -23.63 14.75 -29.91
N LEU A 200 -22.81 15.34 -29.05
CA LEU A 200 -22.67 14.92 -27.65
C LEU A 200 -23.73 15.57 -26.73
N GLY A 201 -24.55 16.50 -27.21
CA GLY A 201 -25.54 17.21 -26.41
C GLY A 201 -24.92 18.10 -25.32
N ILE A 202 -23.74 18.67 -25.60
CA ILE A 202 -22.99 19.56 -24.69
C ILE A 202 -22.82 20.94 -25.35
N SER A 203 -22.43 21.94 -24.56
CA SER A 203 -22.15 23.26 -25.13
C SER A 203 -20.69 23.33 -25.64
N THR A 204 -20.46 24.20 -26.64
CA THR A 204 -19.11 24.52 -27.15
C THR A 204 -18.21 25.07 -26.05
N GLU A 205 -18.76 25.86 -25.12
CA GLU A 205 -18.05 26.40 -23.97
C GLU A 205 -17.51 25.30 -23.05
N THR A 206 -18.23 24.15 -22.95
CA THR A 206 -17.77 22.99 -22.21
C THR A 206 -16.52 22.40 -22.86
N ILE A 207 -16.51 22.26 -24.17
CA ILE A 207 -15.34 21.80 -24.94
C ILE A 207 -14.19 22.81 -24.79
N ASP A 208 -14.45 24.10 -24.94
CA ASP A 208 -13.43 25.14 -24.82
C ASP A 208 -12.80 25.16 -23.42
N LYS A 209 -13.59 24.92 -22.38
CA LYS A 209 -13.08 24.81 -21.01
C LYS A 209 -12.11 23.62 -20.86
N GLN A 210 -12.38 22.49 -21.50
CA GLN A 210 -11.47 21.34 -21.47
C GLN A 210 -10.19 21.61 -22.27
N LEU A 211 -10.31 22.21 -23.44
CA LEU A 211 -9.17 22.54 -24.29
C LEU A 211 -8.24 23.61 -23.68
N ASN A 212 -8.76 24.48 -22.82
CA ASN A 212 -8.00 25.52 -22.14
C ASN A 212 -7.40 25.13 -20.79
N GLN A 213 -7.43 23.84 -20.42
CA GLN A 213 -6.79 23.37 -19.20
C GLN A 213 -5.26 23.49 -19.28
N GLY A 214 -4.60 23.81 -18.16
CA GLY A 214 -3.16 24.08 -18.12
C GLY A 214 -2.24 22.91 -18.51
N TRP A 215 -2.76 21.69 -18.50
CA TRP A 215 -2.03 20.48 -18.92
C TRP A 215 -2.14 20.19 -20.42
N VAL A 216 -3.06 20.82 -21.13
CA VAL A 216 -3.32 20.55 -22.55
C VAL A 216 -2.13 21.00 -23.40
N LYS A 217 -1.71 20.11 -24.30
CA LYS A 217 -0.68 20.35 -25.32
C LYS A 217 -1.25 20.01 -26.70
N PRO A 218 -0.71 20.59 -27.79
CA PRO A 218 -1.26 20.40 -29.14
C PRO A 218 -1.47 18.96 -29.58
N ASN A 219 -0.59 18.06 -29.18
CA ASN A 219 -0.60 16.65 -29.57
C ASN A 219 -1.31 15.72 -28.59
N LEU A 220 -1.86 16.21 -27.47
CA LEU A 220 -2.51 15.39 -26.47
C LEU A 220 -3.99 15.19 -26.79
N PHE A 221 -4.49 14.00 -26.42
CA PHE A 221 -5.92 13.73 -26.40
C PHE A 221 -6.58 14.48 -25.24
N VAL A 222 -7.59 15.30 -25.55
CA VAL A 222 -8.36 16.04 -24.57
C VAL A 222 -9.78 15.48 -24.54
N PRO A 223 -10.19 14.78 -23.47
CA PRO A 223 -11.51 14.19 -23.37
C PRO A 223 -12.61 15.25 -23.27
N VAL A 224 -13.71 15.05 -23.98
CA VAL A 224 -14.86 15.98 -23.99
C VAL A 224 -16.21 15.28 -23.76
N GLY A 225 -16.25 13.94 -23.88
CA GLY A 225 -17.50 13.20 -23.64
C GLY A 225 -17.34 11.68 -23.76
N TYR A 226 -18.44 10.95 -23.59
CA TYR A 226 -18.46 9.50 -23.63
C TYR A 226 -19.61 9.01 -24.51
N VAL A 227 -19.38 7.95 -25.30
CA VAL A 227 -20.39 7.32 -26.14
C VAL A 227 -20.33 5.81 -25.97
N ALA A 228 -21.47 5.17 -25.70
CA ALA A 228 -21.54 3.73 -25.61
C ALA A 228 -21.18 3.06 -26.96
N LYS A 229 -20.51 1.91 -26.92
CA LYS A 229 -20.17 1.13 -28.14
C LYS A 229 -21.42 0.70 -28.90
N SER A 230 -22.54 0.55 -28.21
CA SER A 230 -23.85 0.20 -28.78
C SER A 230 -24.44 1.32 -29.65
N ASN A 231 -24.04 2.58 -29.44
CA ASN A 231 -24.55 3.71 -30.23
C ASN A 231 -23.70 3.91 -31.51
N THR A 232 -23.81 2.95 -32.43
CA THR A 232 -23.01 2.90 -33.67
C THR A 232 -23.28 4.09 -34.60
N GLU A 233 -24.54 4.56 -34.68
CA GLU A 233 -24.92 5.69 -35.53
C GLU A 233 -24.21 6.98 -35.09
N LEU A 234 -24.20 7.29 -33.78
CA LEU A 234 -23.50 8.45 -33.24
C LEU A 234 -21.98 8.34 -33.44
N LEU A 235 -21.44 7.14 -33.21
CA LEU A 235 -20.00 6.88 -33.42
C LEU A 235 -19.58 7.07 -34.87
N ASP A 236 -20.42 6.65 -35.83
CA ASP A 236 -20.15 6.84 -37.25
C ASP A 236 -20.14 8.34 -37.61
N GLN A 237 -21.08 9.13 -37.09
CA GLN A 237 -21.11 10.58 -37.29
C GLN A 237 -19.88 11.27 -36.68
N ILE A 238 -19.50 10.90 -35.46
CA ILE A 238 -18.30 11.45 -34.80
C ILE A 238 -17.01 11.09 -35.55
N SER A 239 -16.94 9.91 -36.13
CA SER A 239 -15.75 9.45 -36.88
C SER A 239 -15.46 10.29 -38.14
N GLN A 240 -16.45 11.06 -38.64
CA GLN A 240 -16.29 11.96 -39.79
C GLN A 240 -15.62 13.29 -39.40
N LEU A 241 -15.48 13.59 -38.12
CA LEU A 241 -14.98 14.88 -37.65
C LEU A 241 -13.45 14.85 -37.53
N ALA A 242 -12.78 15.60 -38.40
CA ALA A 242 -11.32 15.72 -38.32
C ALA A 242 -10.87 16.34 -37.00
N GLY A 243 -9.83 15.77 -36.37
CA GLY A 243 -9.33 16.20 -35.07
C GLY A 243 -10.03 15.57 -33.88
N VAL A 244 -11.14 14.85 -34.09
CA VAL A 244 -11.82 14.09 -33.07
C VAL A 244 -11.31 12.63 -33.11
N THR A 245 -11.08 12.07 -31.96
CA THR A 245 -10.63 10.67 -31.80
C THR A 245 -11.31 10.03 -30.61
N ARG A 246 -11.15 8.74 -30.44
CA ARG A 246 -11.77 7.96 -29.37
C ARG A 246 -10.80 6.98 -28.73
N MET A 247 -11.01 6.72 -27.44
CA MET A 247 -10.28 5.72 -26.67
C MET A 247 -11.28 4.76 -26.00
N ASP A 248 -10.93 3.48 -25.95
CA ASP A 248 -11.76 2.51 -25.23
C ASP A 248 -11.82 2.86 -23.73
N THR A 249 -13.02 2.83 -23.15
CA THR A 249 -13.24 3.06 -21.75
C THR A 249 -14.35 2.19 -21.16
N ALA A 250 -14.25 1.88 -19.88
CA ALA A 250 -15.39 1.35 -19.15
C ALA A 250 -16.38 2.47 -18.87
N MET A 251 -17.67 2.21 -18.99
CA MET A 251 -18.71 3.19 -18.71
C MET A 251 -19.90 2.56 -18.05
N ARG A 252 -20.76 3.40 -17.45
CA ARG A 252 -22.05 2.99 -16.94
C ARG A 252 -23.11 3.13 -18.04
N GLU A 253 -23.85 2.07 -18.31
CA GLU A 253 -24.92 2.06 -19.32
C GLU A 253 -26.28 2.01 -18.64
N TYR A 254 -27.21 2.76 -19.19
CA TYR A 254 -28.60 2.86 -18.77
C TYR A 254 -29.50 2.49 -19.94
N PRO A 255 -29.80 1.18 -20.17
CA PRO A 255 -30.46 0.71 -21.38
C PRO A 255 -31.81 1.34 -21.69
N TYR A 256 -32.51 1.83 -20.69
CA TYR A 256 -33.77 2.52 -20.86
C TYR A 256 -33.68 4.04 -21.05
N GLY A 257 -32.47 4.59 -21.03
CA GLY A 257 -32.18 6.00 -21.25
C GLY A 257 -33.10 6.93 -20.43
N GLU A 258 -33.71 7.91 -21.12
CA GLU A 258 -34.56 8.92 -20.48
C GLU A 258 -35.81 8.32 -19.79
N ALA A 259 -36.33 7.20 -20.29
CA ALA A 259 -37.55 6.59 -19.76
C ALA A 259 -37.47 6.21 -18.29
N LEU A 260 -36.29 5.81 -17.80
CA LEU A 260 -36.05 5.44 -16.41
C LEU A 260 -35.03 6.36 -15.71
N SER A 261 -34.61 7.47 -16.31
CA SER A 261 -33.57 8.35 -15.78
C SER A 261 -33.85 8.86 -14.36
N HIS A 262 -35.11 9.20 -14.05
CA HIS A 262 -35.50 9.65 -12.71
C HIS A 262 -35.45 8.52 -11.66
N LEU A 263 -35.67 7.28 -12.08
CA LEU A 263 -35.58 6.12 -11.20
C LEU A 263 -34.15 5.66 -11.04
N SER A 264 -33.44 5.37 -12.14
CA SER A 264 -32.04 4.89 -12.12
C SER A 264 -31.12 5.93 -11.54
N GLY A 265 -31.33 7.19 -11.88
CA GLY A 265 -30.36 8.25 -11.66
C GLY A 265 -29.15 8.07 -12.57
N TYR A 266 -28.02 8.61 -12.15
CA TYR A 266 -26.75 8.55 -12.86
C TYR A 266 -25.56 8.63 -11.90
N ILE A 267 -24.38 8.29 -12.39
CA ILE A 267 -23.11 8.43 -11.68
C ILE A 267 -22.32 9.66 -12.17
N GLY A 268 -21.43 10.15 -11.38
CA GLY A 268 -20.52 11.25 -11.72
C GLY A 268 -19.47 11.47 -10.64
N ASP A 269 -18.56 12.39 -10.88
CA ASP A 269 -17.50 12.74 -9.94
C ASP A 269 -18.10 13.12 -8.58
N ILE A 270 -17.45 12.70 -7.50
CA ILE A 270 -17.86 13.05 -6.14
C ILE A 270 -17.82 14.57 -5.96
N THR A 271 -18.84 15.14 -5.32
CA THR A 271 -18.82 16.56 -4.96
C THR A 271 -18.08 16.80 -3.67
N GLY A 272 -17.63 18.05 -3.45
CA GLY A 272 -17.03 18.44 -2.17
C GLY A 272 -17.91 18.15 -0.96
N GLU A 273 -19.22 18.38 -1.06
CA GLU A 273 -20.20 18.04 0.00
C GLU A 273 -20.30 16.53 0.25
N GLN A 274 -20.32 15.72 -0.82
CA GLN A 274 -20.34 14.26 -0.70
C GLN A 274 -19.02 13.75 -0.11
N LEU A 275 -17.89 14.31 -0.55
CA LEU A 275 -16.56 13.94 -0.04
C LEU A 275 -16.46 14.25 1.45
N GLU A 276 -16.87 15.42 1.91
CA GLU A 276 -16.87 15.78 3.32
C GLU A 276 -17.70 14.79 4.15
N LYS A 277 -18.88 14.44 3.64
CA LYS A 277 -19.80 13.49 4.29
C LYS A 277 -19.25 12.06 4.35
N TRP A 278 -18.54 11.62 3.31
CA TRP A 278 -18.13 10.22 3.13
C TRP A 278 -16.62 9.97 3.28
N ALA A 279 -15.82 10.99 3.55
CA ALA A 279 -14.37 10.84 3.71
C ALA A 279 -13.97 9.76 4.73
N LYS A 280 -14.71 9.65 5.84
CA LYS A 280 -14.48 8.61 6.86
C LYS A 280 -14.84 7.19 6.39
N GLU A 281 -15.56 7.06 5.29
CA GLU A 281 -15.94 5.81 4.66
C GLU A 281 -14.99 5.41 3.53
N GLY A 282 -13.86 6.14 3.38
CA GLY A 282 -12.80 5.86 2.42
C GLY A 282 -13.07 6.35 0.99
N TYR A 283 -13.92 7.38 0.83
CA TYR A 283 -14.09 8.06 -0.44
C TYR A 283 -12.97 9.09 -0.67
N THR A 284 -12.58 9.26 -1.93
CA THR A 284 -11.53 10.17 -2.39
C THR A 284 -12.05 11.10 -3.48
N GLU A 285 -11.33 12.16 -3.78
CA GLU A 285 -11.69 13.14 -4.82
C GLU A 285 -11.83 12.52 -6.23
N SER A 286 -11.19 11.39 -6.46
CA SER A 286 -11.21 10.69 -7.75
C SER A 286 -12.35 9.65 -7.88
N ASP A 287 -13.22 9.52 -6.87
CA ASP A 287 -14.27 8.52 -6.90
C ASP A 287 -15.49 8.99 -7.73
N ILE A 288 -16.01 8.07 -8.54
CA ILE A 288 -17.26 8.24 -9.25
C ILE A 288 -18.38 7.62 -8.40
N VAL A 289 -19.39 8.42 -8.10
CA VAL A 289 -20.45 8.07 -7.15
C VAL A 289 -21.84 8.29 -7.75
N GLY A 290 -22.85 7.66 -7.16
CA GLY A 290 -24.24 7.95 -7.49
C GLY A 290 -24.61 9.40 -7.17
N ARG A 291 -25.21 10.08 -8.14
CA ARG A 291 -25.60 11.49 -8.02
C ARG A 291 -27.09 11.65 -7.79
N GLN A 292 -27.90 10.71 -8.24
CA GLN A 292 -29.35 10.74 -8.15
C GLN A 292 -29.96 9.33 -8.20
N GLY A 293 -31.23 9.21 -7.89
CA GLY A 293 -32.02 8.00 -8.05
C GLY A 293 -31.48 6.78 -7.26
N LEU A 294 -31.65 5.61 -7.84
CA LEU A 294 -31.17 4.35 -7.26
C LEU A 294 -29.65 4.29 -7.15
N GLU A 295 -28.95 4.93 -8.08
CA GLU A 295 -27.48 5.03 -8.03
C GLU A 295 -27.02 5.71 -6.74
N LEU A 296 -27.64 6.82 -6.34
CA LEU A 296 -27.33 7.51 -5.09
C LEU A 296 -27.87 6.75 -3.86
N LEU A 297 -29.10 6.28 -3.93
CA LEU A 297 -29.73 5.60 -2.80
C LEU A 297 -28.99 4.33 -2.39
N LEU A 298 -28.46 3.61 -3.36
CA LEU A 298 -27.76 2.35 -3.16
C LEU A 298 -26.24 2.47 -3.21
N GLU A 299 -25.71 3.70 -3.19
CA GLU A 299 -24.27 3.98 -3.36
C GLU A 299 -23.37 3.04 -2.56
N LYS A 300 -23.60 2.89 -1.26
CA LYS A 300 -22.80 2.02 -0.38
C LYS A 300 -22.83 0.54 -0.77
N ARG A 301 -23.89 0.09 -1.44
CA ARG A 301 -24.01 -1.30 -1.91
C ARG A 301 -23.41 -1.48 -3.29
N LEU A 302 -23.47 -0.44 -4.12
CA LEU A 302 -23.04 -0.48 -5.51
C LEU A 302 -21.54 -0.21 -5.69
N ARG A 303 -20.94 0.61 -4.82
CA ARG A 303 -19.55 1.04 -4.95
C ARG A 303 -18.55 -0.13 -5.02
N GLY A 304 -18.81 -1.22 -4.29
CA GLY A 304 -17.84 -2.29 -4.08
C GLY A 304 -16.70 -1.87 -3.14
N THR A 305 -15.66 -2.69 -3.08
CA THR A 305 -14.46 -2.43 -2.27
C THR A 305 -13.23 -2.59 -3.16
N ASP A 306 -12.40 -1.56 -3.23
CA ASP A 306 -11.17 -1.60 -4.01
C ASP A 306 -10.23 -2.69 -3.47
N GLY A 307 -9.62 -3.42 -4.38
CA GLY A 307 -8.58 -4.39 -4.03
C GLY A 307 -7.24 -3.70 -3.84
N THR A 308 -6.48 -4.14 -2.83
CA THR A 308 -5.12 -3.66 -2.61
C THR A 308 -4.16 -4.85 -2.68
N ARG A 309 -3.06 -4.68 -3.39
CA ARG A 309 -1.99 -5.67 -3.52
C ARG A 309 -0.66 -5.02 -3.13
N ILE A 310 0.08 -5.71 -2.27
CA ILE A 310 1.48 -5.39 -1.97
C ILE A 310 2.34 -6.37 -2.78
N TYR A 311 3.36 -5.86 -3.47
CA TYR A 311 4.31 -6.70 -4.20
C TYR A 311 5.73 -6.14 -4.09
N ILE A 312 6.70 -7.02 -4.32
CA ILE A 312 8.12 -6.67 -4.30
C ILE A 312 8.58 -6.45 -5.73
N ASP A 313 9.05 -5.24 -5.98
CA ASP A 313 9.69 -4.84 -7.23
C ASP A 313 11.19 -5.10 -7.05
N LYS A 314 11.69 -6.11 -7.78
CA LYS A 314 13.06 -6.56 -7.63
C LYS A 314 14.04 -5.55 -8.21
N ALA A 315 15.12 -5.28 -7.48
CA ALA A 315 16.23 -4.54 -8.02
C ALA A 315 16.79 -5.28 -9.23
N VAL A 316 16.90 -4.58 -10.36
CA VAL A 316 17.57 -5.13 -11.54
C VAL A 316 19.07 -5.09 -11.26
N ASP A 317 19.70 -6.25 -11.13
CA ASP A 317 21.14 -6.34 -10.99
C ASP A 317 21.82 -5.71 -12.22
N GLY A 318 22.48 -4.58 -12.02
CA GLY A 318 23.48 -4.03 -12.92
C GLY A 318 22.97 -3.28 -14.15
N ILE A 319 22.53 -2.04 -13.98
CA ILE A 319 22.84 -0.97 -14.95
C ILE A 319 23.52 0.16 -14.18
#